data_5c80fd0b6c0f762fe683ce8d7081686d
#
_entry.id   5c80fd0b6c0f762fe683ce8d7081686d
#
_cell.length_a   1.000
_cell.length_b   1.000
_cell.length_c   1.000
_cell.angle_alpha   90.00
_cell.angle_beta   90.00
_cell.angle_gamma   90.00
#
_symmetry.space_group_name_H-M   'P 1'
#
loop_
_entity.id
_entity.type
_entity.pdbx_description
1 polymer ?
#
loop_
_entity_poly.entity_id
_entity_poly.type
_entity_poly.pdbx_seq_one_letter_code
_entity_poly.pdbx_strand_id
1 'polypeptide(L)'
;MPYPADISLTDSIYNIFMRKGVLLFLTCLIFISFRSTAQQQSDSTLQDATLQNCITYAVEKQAVVQQAQIDEAITEEAIKSKLSEWFPQVNFNYTFQHNFQVQTSVIGGNPVKLGVDNTSGLSFTLNQPIFNRDVLLASRTRADVRRQAKQNTESVKIDVAANVSKAFYDVLTTEQQIKVADENMVRLERSYKDAYNQYQAGITDKTDYKRAAIALNNTKAAKKSYEVLLKARIENLKAQMNYPVEASLKIVYDSTQMEKEILLDTTQTPDYTRRIEYQLLSTQQKLQEANVQYNKWSFLPQLSANGAYNLNYLNNDFNKLYNQSYPASYAGLTLSFPIFQGGKRKYEIQQAKWQLRRTSLDIVNLRNAVNAEYNGALANYKSNYAGYMATKENMVLAKEVYDIIQLQYKSGIKTYLEVITSETDLRSAQINYYNALYELLASKIDVQKAVGAIRY
;
A
#
# COMPACT_ATOMS: atom_id res chain seq x y z
N MET A 1 56.20 -66.90 -20.73
CA MET A 1 54.90 -66.93 -20.05
C MET A 1 54.71 -65.57 -19.41
N PRO A 2 53.76 -64.72 -19.88
CA PRO A 2 53.48 -63.47 -19.28
C PRO A 2 52.28 -63.61 -18.30
N TYR A 3 52.39 -62.94 -17.13
CA TYR A 3 51.32 -62.83 -16.19
C TYR A 3 50.30 -61.72 -16.62
N PRO A 4 49.00 -61.89 -16.40
CA PRO A 4 47.99 -60.90 -16.74
C PRO A 4 47.94 -59.75 -15.73
N ALA A 5 47.73 -58.57 -16.26
CA ALA A 5 47.55 -57.34 -15.50
C ALA A 5 46.19 -57.36 -14.77
N ASP A 6 46.22 -57.11 -13.46
CA ASP A 6 45.07 -56.75 -12.62
C ASP A 6 44.57 -55.34 -12.98
N ILE A 7 43.46 -55.20 -13.70
CA ILE A 7 42.74 -53.98 -13.93
C ILE A 7 41.81 -53.78 -12.73
N SER A 8 42.12 -52.76 -12.01
CA SER A 8 41.69 -52.37 -10.68
C SER A 8 40.19 -52.20 -10.49
N LEU A 9 39.71 -52.72 -9.41
CA LEU A 9 38.39 -52.46 -8.78
C LEU A 9 38.11 -50.97 -8.48
N THR A 10 39.10 -50.09 -8.57
CA THR A 10 39.01 -48.66 -8.29
C THR A 10 38.28 -47.86 -9.38
N ASP A 11 38.43 -48.21 -10.66
CA ASP A 11 37.76 -47.54 -11.77
C ASP A 11 36.26 -47.85 -11.84
N SER A 12 35.83 -49.00 -11.35
CA SER A 12 34.42 -49.40 -11.32
C SER A 12 33.63 -48.63 -10.24
N ILE A 13 34.26 -48.37 -9.10
CA ILE A 13 33.61 -47.64 -7.97
C ILE A 13 33.51 -46.17 -8.28
N TYR A 14 34.52 -45.56 -8.92
CA TYR A 14 34.51 -44.15 -9.31
C TYR A 14 33.41 -43.82 -10.34
N ASN A 15 33.21 -44.70 -11.34
CA ASN A 15 32.16 -44.54 -12.35
C ASN A 15 30.75 -44.76 -11.80
N ILE A 16 30.56 -45.57 -10.76
CA ILE A 16 29.23 -45.78 -10.11
C ILE A 16 28.85 -44.58 -9.24
N PHE A 17 29.80 -43.98 -8.52
CA PHE A 17 29.54 -42.80 -7.68
C PHE A 17 29.27 -41.52 -8.50
N MET A 18 30.02 -41.29 -9.59
CA MET A 18 29.80 -40.16 -10.51
C MET A 18 28.45 -40.28 -11.24
N ARG A 19 28.07 -41.46 -11.75
CA ARG A 19 26.78 -41.67 -12.42
C ARG A 19 25.58 -41.52 -11.47
N LYS A 20 25.68 -42.02 -10.25
CA LYS A 20 24.60 -41.87 -9.26
C LYS A 20 24.48 -40.43 -8.70
N GLY A 21 25.60 -39.72 -8.51
CA GLY A 21 25.60 -38.31 -8.07
C GLY A 21 25.00 -37.36 -9.12
N VAL A 22 25.35 -37.54 -10.39
CA VAL A 22 24.80 -36.76 -11.51
C VAL A 22 23.31 -37.07 -11.71
N LEU A 23 22.89 -38.35 -11.56
CA LEU A 23 21.47 -38.72 -11.66
C LEU A 23 20.63 -38.12 -10.51
N LEU A 24 21.17 -38.08 -9.29
CA LEU A 24 20.48 -37.46 -8.13
C LEU A 24 20.37 -35.95 -8.29
N PHE A 25 21.37 -35.28 -8.86
CA PHE A 25 21.36 -33.85 -9.14
C PHE A 25 20.37 -33.49 -10.26
N LEU A 26 20.29 -34.32 -11.31
CA LEU A 26 19.33 -34.15 -12.41
C LEU A 26 17.87 -34.37 -11.94
N THR A 27 17.63 -35.37 -11.08
CA THR A 27 16.28 -35.62 -10.53
C THR A 27 15.82 -34.50 -9.57
N CYS A 28 16.71 -33.88 -8.77
CA CYS A 28 16.37 -32.69 -7.98
C CYS A 28 16.02 -31.46 -8.84
N LEU A 29 16.70 -31.28 -9.98
CA LEU A 29 16.41 -30.15 -10.89
C LEU A 29 15.06 -30.31 -11.62
N ILE A 30 14.60 -31.55 -11.87
CA ILE A 30 13.29 -31.79 -12.51
C ILE A 30 12.12 -31.60 -11.55
N PHE A 31 12.31 -31.75 -10.23
CA PHE A 31 11.23 -31.51 -9.23
C PHE A 31 10.98 -30.04 -8.88
N ILE A 32 11.85 -29.11 -9.29
CA ILE A 32 11.69 -27.66 -9.03
C ILE A 32 10.81 -26.98 -10.09
N SER A 33 10.51 -27.61 -11.22
CA SER A 33 9.86 -26.97 -12.37
C SER A 33 8.33 -27.08 -12.44
N PHE A 34 7.62 -27.62 -11.46
CA PHE A 34 6.17 -27.73 -11.51
C PHE A 34 5.46 -27.20 -10.27
N ARG A 35 5.40 -25.89 -10.12
CA ARG A 35 4.29 -25.20 -9.45
C ARG A 35 4.16 -23.76 -9.94
N SER A 36 3.92 -23.57 -11.23
CA SER A 36 3.28 -22.34 -11.71
C SER A 36 1.78 -22.62 -11.86
N THR A 37 1.05 -22.68 -10.76
CA THR A 37 -0.37 -22.44 -10.80
C THR A 37 -0.54 -20.94 -11.04
N ALA A 38 -0.72 -20.54 -12.29
CA ALA A 38 -1.33 -19.27 -12.60
C ALA A 38 -2.70 -19.28 -11.90
N GLN A 39 -2.78 -18.61 -10.78
CA GLN A 39 -4.04 -18.34 -10.10
C GLN A 39 -4.80 -17.40 -11.02
N GLN A 40 -5.68 -17.95 -11.84
CA GLN A 40 -6.65 -17.22 -12.62
C GLN A 40 -7.55 -16.55 -11.58
N GLN A 41 -7.23 -15.29 -11.29
CA GLN A 41 -8.01 -14.44 -10.42
C GLN A 41 -9.36 -14.27 -11.10
N SER A 42 -10.38 -14.97 -10.63
CA SER A 42 -11.75 -14.74 -11.08
C SER A 42 -12.07 -13.28 -10.76
N ASP A 43 -12.19 -12.46 -11.80
CA ASP A 43 -12.71 -11.10 -11.70
C ASP A 43 -14.13 -11.19 -11.17
N SER A 44 -14.28 -11.16 -9.85
CA SER A 44 -15.57 -11.09 -9.20
C SER A 44 -16.11 -9.67 -9.39
N THR A 45 -16.94 -9.50 -10.41
CA THR A 45 -17.68 -8.24 -10.62
C THR A 45 -18.72 -8.07 -9.51
N LEU A 46 -18.86 -6.85 -9.00
CA LEU A 46 -19.89 -6.52 -8.02
C LEU A 46 -21.28 -6.59 -8.68
N GLN A 47 -22.18 -7.37 -8.12
CA GLN A 47 -23.57 -7.41 -8.57
C GLN A 47 -24.29 -6.09 -8.29
N ASP A 48 -24.10 -5.54 -7.09
CA ASP A 48 -24.64 -4.26 -6.65
C ASP A 48 -23.53 -3.44 -5.99
N ALA A 49 -23.22 -2.27 -6.56
CA ALA A 49 -22.24 -1.35 -6.04
C ALA A 49 -22.86 -0.41 -5.00
N THR A 50 -23.00 -0.90 -3.77
CA THR A 50 -23.27 -0.07 -2.58
C THR A 50 -21.98 0.53 -2.05
N LEU A 51 -22.03 1.59 -1.25
CA LEU A 51 -20.84 2.18 -0.65
C LEU A 51 -19.99 1.14 0.09
N GLN A 52 -20.61 0.32 0.94
CA GLN A 52 -19.89 -0.70 1.70
C GLN A 52 -19.24 -1.76 0.81
N ASN A 53 -19.97 -2.24 -0.23
CA ASN A 53 -19.42 -3.22 -1.17
C ASN A 53 -18.24 -2.64 -1.97
N CYS A 54 -18.32 -1.35 -2.37
CA CYS A 54 -17.25 -0.66 -3.06
C CYS A 54 -16.00 -0.53 -2.17
N ILE A 55 -16.17 -0.17 -0.89
CA ILE A 55 -15.07 -0.08 0.07
C ILE A 55 -14.43 -1.46 0.29
N THR A 56 -15.22 -2.48 0.57
CA THR A 56 -14.73 -3.85 0.80
C THR A 56 -13.97 -4.37 -0.42
N TYR A 57 -14.52 -4.20 -1.62
CA TYR A 57 -13.87 -4.58 -2.87
C TYR A 57 -12.53 -3.85 -3.05
N ALA A 58 -12.52 -2.53 -2.82
CA ALA A 58 -11.30 -1.74 -2.95
C ALA A 58 -10.21 -2.18 -1.97
N VAL A 59 -10.56 -2.43 -0.71
CA VAL A 59 -9.61 -2.90 0.32
C VAL A 59 -9.03 -4.29 -0.04
N GLU A 60 -9.75 -5.13 -0.77
CA GLU A 60 -9.26 -6.42 -1.23
C GLU A 60 -8.45 -6.35 -2.53
N LYS A 61 -8.87 -5.49 -3.48
CA LYS A 61 -8.39 -5.53 -4.87
C LYS A 61 -7.49 -4.37 -5.25
N GLN A 62 -7.49 -3.25 -4.49
CA GLN A 62 -6.68 -2.09 -4.83
C GLN A 62 -5.19 -2.44 -4.76
N ALA A 63 -4.46 -2.11 -5.84
CA ALA A 63 -3.05 -2.49 -5.99
C ALA A 63 -2.16 -1.97 -4.85
N VAL A 64 -2.41 -0.74 -4.35
CA VAL A 64 -1.64 -0.18 -3.23
C VAL A 64 -1.85 -0.95 -1.92
N VAL A 65 -3.04 -1.55 -1.71
CA VAL A 65 -3.30 -2.42 -0.54
C VAL A 65 -2.58 -3.74 -0.70
N GLN A 66 -2.63 -4.34 -1.89
CA GLN A 66 -1.90 -5.58 -2.18
C GLN A 66 -0.38 -5.38 -2.05
N GLN A 67 0.16 -4.24 -2.52
CA GLN A 67 1.56 -3.88 -2.32
C GLN A 67 1.91 -3.80 -0.83
N ALA A 68 1.08 -3.15 -0.02
CA ALA A 68 1.30 -3.08 1.42
C ALA A 68 1.26 -4.46 2.10
N GLN A 69 0.39 -5.38 1.65
CA GLN A 69 0.36 -6.78 2.12
C GLN A 69 1.61 -7.56 1.68
N ILE A 70 2.12 -7.32 0.47
CA ILE A 70 3.39 -7.89 0.01
C ILE A 70 4.55 -7.36 0.86
N ASP A 71 4.54 -6.07 1.23
CA ASP A 71 5.55 -5.49 2.12
C ASP A 71 5.53 -6.13 3.53
N GLU A 72 4.35 -6.54 4.02
CA GLU A 72 4.26 -7.37 5.23
C GLU A 72 4.96 -8.72 5.06
N ALA A 73 4.72 -9.40 3.92
CA ALA A 73 5.36 -10.68 3.61
C ALA A 73 6.88 -10.52 3.44
N ILE A 74 7.34 -9.48 2.75
CA ILE A 74 8.77 -9.15 2.62
C ILE A 74 9.39 -8.92 4.00
N THR A 75 8.71 -8.18 4.87
CA THR A 75 9.15 -7.92 6.24
C THR A 75 9.26 -9.22 7.04
N GLU A 76 8.30 -10.14 6.90
CA GLU A 76 8.35 -11.44 7.57
C GLU A 76 9.55 -12.28 7.11
N GLU A 77 9.81 -12.34 5.79
CA GLU A 77 10.98 -13.06 5.28
C GLU A 77 12.30 -12.38 5.69
N ALA A 78 12.36 -11.05 5.76
CA ALA A 78 13.51 -10.32 6.28
C ALA A 78 13.78 -10.65 7.76
N ILE A 79 12.74 -10.75 8.59
CA ILE A 79 12.85 -11.18 9.99
C ILE A 79 13.38 -12.61 10.05
N LYS A 80 12.84 -13.55 9.28
CA LYS A 80 13.29 -14.95 9.24
C LYS A 80 14.76 -15.04 8.79
N SER A 81 15.11 -14.31 7.74
CA SER A 81 16.49 -14.22 7.23
C SER A 81 17.45 -13.72 8.32
N LYS A 82 17.08 -12.65 9.05
CA LYS A 82 17.91 -12.13 10.12
C LYS A 82 18.03 -13.08 11.31
N LEU A 83 16.96 -13.79 11.65
CA LEU A 83 16.99 -14.81 12.69
C LEU A 83 17.75 -16.06 12.28
N SER A 84 17.82 -16.38 10.98
CA SER A 84 18.57 -17.52 10.47
C SER A 84 20.10 -17.38 10.67
N GLU A 85 20.60 -16.15 10.86
CA GLU A 85 21.99 -15.92 11.24
C GLU A 85 22.37 -16.55 12.60
N TRP A 86 21.38 -16.95 13.41
CA TRP A 86 21.60 -17.69 14.66
C TRP A 86 21.98 -19.16 14.42
N PHE A 87 21.66 -19.71 13.26
CA PHE A 87 21.99 -21.10 12.93
C PHE A 87 23.42 -21.25 12.41
N PRO A 88 24.01 -22.47 12.48
CA PRO A 88 25.31 -22.74 11.90
C PRO A 88 25.38 -22.38 10.42
N GLN A 89 26.37 -21.60 10.04
CA GLN A 89 26.65 -21.26 8.65
C GLN A 89 27.78 -22.17 8.15
N VAL A 90 27.50 -22.99 7.14
CA VAL A 90 28.47 -23.88 6.52
C VAL A 90 28.80 -23.33 5.13
N ASN A 91 30.08 -23.09 4.88
CA ASN A 91 30.54 -22.61 3.58
C ASN A 91 31.55 -23.58 3.00
N PHE A 92 31.49 -23.76 1.69
CA PHE A 92 32.47 -24.49 0.91
C PHE A 92 33.24 -23.52 0.01
N ASN A 93 34.58 -23.59 0.10
CA ASN A 93 35.46 -22.82 -0.75
C ASN A 93 36.44 -23.76 -1.46
N TYR A 94 36.60 -23.57 -2.76
CA TYR A 94 37.61 -24.21 -3.56
C TYR A 94 38.57 -23.13 -4.06
N THR A 95 39.86 -23.37 -3.90
CA THR A 95 40.92 -22.51 -4.41
C THR A 95 41.90 -23.31 -5.23
N PHE A 96 42.29 -22.80 -6.37
CA PHE A 96 43.44 -23.27 -7.14
C PHE A 96 44.33 -22.07 -7.42
N GLN A 97 45.65 -22.25 -7.18
CA GLN A 97 46.63 -21.20 -7.40
C GLN A 97 47.88 -21.81 -8.03
N HIS A 98 48.34 -21.19 -9.11
CA HIS A 98 49.65 -21.44 -9.69
C HIS A 98 50.55 -20.27 -9.40
N ASN A 99 51.69 -20.55 -8.74
CA ASN A 99 52.69 -19.54 -8.40
C ASN A 99 53.77 -19.52 -9.50
N PHE A 100 53.78 -18.49 -10.31
CA PHE A 100 54.83 -18.29 -11.33
C PHE A 100 56.23 -18.10 -10.71
N GLN A 101 56.27 -17.59 -9.50
CA GLN A 101 57.48 -17.48 -8.69
C GLN A 101 57.14 -17.83 -7.22
N VAL A 102 57.76 -18.88 -6.70
CA VAL A 102 57.60 -19.28 -5.31
C VAL A 102 58.43 -18.37 -4.41
N GLN A 103 57.84 -17.95 -3.30
CA GLN A 103 58.52 -17.10 -2.34
C GLN A 103 59.78 -17.74 -1.82
N THR A 104 60.90 -17.01 -1.88
CA THR A 104 62.19 -17.43 -1.31
C THR A 104 62.42 -16.70 0.03
N SER A 105 62.73 -17.46 1.07
CA SER A 105 63.11 -16.92 2.39
C SER A 105 64.57 -17.30 2.70
N VAL A 106 65.27 -16.44 3.44
CA VAL A 106 66.62 -16.76 3.86
C VAL A 106 66.57 -17.41 5.25
N ILE A 107 66.94 -18.68 5.34
CA ILE A 107 66.96 -19.45 6.58
C ILE A 107 68.43 -19.85 6.86
N GLY A 108 68.99 -19.43 7.99
CA GLY A 108 70.36 -19.70 8.36
C GLY A 108 71.42 -19.16 7.37
N GLY A 109 71.07 -18.03 6.68
CA GLY A 109 71.95 -17.42 5.67
C GLY A 109 71.81 -18.02 4.24
N ASN A 110 71.01 -19.06 4.04
CA ASN A 110 70.79 -19.68 2.73
C ASN A 110 69.39 -19.36 2.18
N PRO A 111 69.25 -19.05 0.89
CA PRO A 111 67.95 -18.87 0.24
C PRO A 111 67.26 -20.24 0.09
N VAL A 112 66.07 -20.36 0.68
CA VAL A 112 65.18 -21.56 0.60
C VAL A 112 63.83 -21.13 0.02
N LYS A 113 63.34 -21.83 -1.01
CA LYS A 113 62.01 -21.65 -1.55
C LYS A 113 60.99 -22.23 -0.57
N LEU A 114 60.03 -21.42 -0.11
CA LEU A 114 58.93 -21.81 0.78
C LEU A 114 57.65 -21.93 -0.02
N GLY A 115 57.25 -23.15 -0.39
CA GLY A 115 56.04 -23.44 -1.15
C GLY A 115 56.30 -24.24 -2.39
N VAL A 116 55.24 -24.38 -3.20
CA VAL A 116 55.27 -25.14 -4.46
C VAL A 116 54.57 -24.32 -5.56
N ASP A 117 54.80 -24.73 -6.82
CA ASP A 117 54.27 -24.00 -7.97
C ASP A 117 52.73 -24.12 -8.07
N ASN A 118 52.13 -25.26 -7.70
CA ASN A 118 50.71 -25.48 -7.77
C ASN A 118 50.15 -25.85 -6.41
N THR A 119 49.09 -25.12 -6.01
CA THR A 119 48.34 -25.40 -4.78
C THR A 119 46.86 -25.45 -5.09
N SER A 120 46.17 -26.42 -4.48
CA SER A 120 44.72 -26.51 -4.53
C SER A 120 44.18 -26.80 -3.14
N GLY A 121 43.09 -26.13 -2.77
CA GLY A 121 42.46 -26.30 -1.46
C GLY A 121 40.96 -26.41 -1.55
N LEU A 122 40.41 -27.44 -0.88
CA LEU A 122 38.98 -27.53 -0.59
C LEU A 122 38.78 -27.25 0.89
N SER A 123 37.97 -26.25 1.21
CA SER A 123 37.76 -25.82 2.59
C SER A 123 36.27 -25.83 2.92
N PHE A 124 35.88 -26.61 3.91
CA PHE A 124 34.57 -26.57 4.55
C PHE A 124 34.70 -25.81 5.86
N THR A 125 34.01 -24.67 5.97
CA THR A 125 34.07 -23.83 7.17
C THR A 125 32.71 -23.78 7.83
N LEU A 126 32.68 -23.92 9.15
CA LEU A 126 31.51 -23.75 10.02
C LEU A 126 31.69 -22.51 10.87
N ASN A 127 30.69 -21.66 10.89
CA ASN A 127 30.60 -20.54 11.83
C ASN A 127 29.24 -20.57 12.52
N GLN A 128 29.23 -20.62 13.85
CA GLN A 128 28.04 -20.57 14.69
C GLN A 128 28.14 -19.41 15.66
N PRO A 129 27.33 -18.31 15.47
CA PRO A 129 27.22 -17.27 16.46
C PRO A 129 26.56 -17.83 17.74
N ILE A 130 27.22 -17.72 18.90
CA ILE A 130 26.67 -18.08 20.21
C ILE A 130 26.05 -16.84 20.85
N PHE A 131 26.76 -15.71 20.77
CA PHE A 131 26.26 -14.41 21.18
C PHE A 131 26.58 -13.34 20.13
N ASN A 132 25.52 -12.83 19.50
CA ASN A 132 25.58 -11.76 18.52
C ASN A 132 24.48 -10.74 18.82
N ARG A 133 24.87 -9.48 19.00
CA ARG A 133 23.92 -8.40 19.33
C ARG A 133 22.90 -8.12 18.22
N ASP A 134 23.26 -8.35 16.94
CA ASP A 134 22.37 -8.09 15.78
C ASP A 134 21.18 -9.08 15.79
N VAL A 135 21.47 -10.35 15.99
CA VAL A 135 20.43 -11.38 16.10
C VAL A 135 19.60 -11.21 17.36
N LEU A 136 20.23 -10.80 18.47
CA LEU A 136 19.51 -10.49 19.70
C LEU A 136 18.54 -9.32 19.53
N LEU A 137 18.96 -8.25 18.83
CA LEU A 137 18.08 -7.14 18.46
C LEU A 137 16.90 -7.63 17.62
N ALA A 138 17.17 -8.35 16.52
CA ALA A 138 16.15 -8.90 15.64
C ALA A 138 15.14 -9.77 16.40
N SER A 139 15.62 -10.64 17.29
CA SER A 139 14.76 -11.49 18.12
C SER A 139 13.85 -10.68 19.05
N ARG A 140 14.36 -9.60 19.65
CA ARG A 140 13.59 -8.73 20.58
C ARG A 140 12.60 -7.82 19.85
N THR A 141 12.96 -7.33 18.66
CA THR A 141 12.16 -6.33 17.94
C THR A 141 11.21 -6.93 16.91
N ARG A 142 11.30 -8.24 16.60
CA ARG A 142 10.50 -8.89 15.56
C ARG A 142 8.98 -8.63 15.66
N ALA A 143 8.46 -8.59 16.88
CA ALA A 143 7.02 -8.34 17.10
C ALA A 143 6.64 -6.89 16.77
N ASP A 144 7.50 -5.93 17.12
CA ASP A 144 7.25 -4.51 16.84
C ASP A 144 7.46 -4.19 15.35
N VAL A 145 8.45 -4.84 14.69
CA VAL A 145 8.65 -4.71 13.23
C VAL A 145 7.45 -5.26 12.45
N ARG A 146 6.91 -6.45 12.82
CA ARG A 146 5.66 -6.97 12.25
C ARG A 146 4.48 -6.05 12.48
N ARG A 147 4.38 -5.51 13.70
CA ARG A 147 3.30 -4.57 14.05
C ARG A 147 3.38 -3.32 13.18
N GLN A 148 4.56 -2.77 12.99
CA GLN A 148 4.77 -1.60 12.13
C GLN A 148 4.34 -1.87 10.69
N ALA A 149 4.72 -3.01 10.12
CA ALA A 149 4.30 -3.40 8.77
C ALA A 149 2.77 -3.49 8.65
N LYS A 150 2.11 -4.17 9.60
CA LYS A 150 0.63 -4.24 9.64
C LYS A 150 -0.03 -2.86 9.79
N GLN A 151 0.52 -2.01 10.63
CA GLN A 151 0.01 -0.64 10.82
C GLN A 151 0.14 0.20 9.55
N ASN A 152 1.19 -0.01 8.74
CA ASN A 152 1.32 0.62 7.43
C ASN A 152 0.20 0.16 6.48
N THR A 153 -0.06 -1.15 6.42
CA THR A 153 -1.18 -1.69 5.62
C THR A 153 -2.53 -1.12 6.07
N GLU A 154 -2.76 -1.02 7.37
CA GLU A 154 -3.99 -0.42 7.92
C GLU A 154 -4.13 1.06 7.53
N SER A 155 -3.02 1.83 7.54
CA SER A 155 -3.03 3.22 7.07
C SER A 155 -3.45 3.33 5.61
N VAL A 156 -2.91 2.47 4.75
CA VAL A 156 -3.27 2.42 3.32
C VAL A 156 -4.75 2.07 3.13
N LYS A 157 -5.28 1.10 3.88
CA LYS A 157 -6.71 0.72 3.80
C LYS A 157 -7.63 1.87 4.21
N ILE A 158 -7.28 2.61 5.27
CA ILE A 158 -8.04 3.79 5.71
C ILE A 158 -8.09 4.84 4.62
N ASP A 159 -6.96 5.12 3.95
CA ASP A 159 -6.89 6.10 2.87
C ASP A 159 -7.71 5.65 1.65
N VAL A 160 -7.61 4.38 1.27
CA VAL A 160 -8.41 3.79 0.18
C VAL A 160 -9.90 3.89 0.50
N ALA A 161 -10.34 3.50 1.70
CA ALA A 161 -11.74 3.59 2.11
C ALA A 161 -12.27 5.03 2.06
N ALA A 162 -11.49 6.01 2.53
CA ALA A 162 -11.86 7.41 2.48
C ALA A 162 -11.99 7.93 1.04
N ASN A 163 -11.04 7.60 0.16
CA ASN A 163 -11.03 8.04 -1.23
C ASN A 163 -12.18 7.40 -2.03
N VAL A 164 -12.43 6.10 -1.86
CA VAL A 164 -13.55 5.40 -2.48
C VAL A 164 -14.88 5.99 -2.03
N SER A 165 -15.05 6.30 -0.74
CA SER A 165 -16.26 6.92 -0.22
C SER A 165 -16.56 8.26 -0.89
N LYS A 166 -15.54 9.12 -1.03
CA LYS A 166 -15.68 10.41 -1.71
C LYS A 166 -16.00 10.25 -3.20
N ALA A 167 -15.30 9.34 -3.90
CA ALA A 167 -15.56 9.05 -5.30
C ALA A 167 -16.96 8.49 -5.53
N PHE A 168 -17.47 7.66 -4.61
CA PHE A 168 -18.81 7.13 -4.64
C PHE A 168 -19.88 8.26 -4.51
N TYR A 169 -19.70 9.18 -3.57
CA TYR A 169 -20.61 10.33 -3.42
C TYR A 169 -20.55 11.28 -4.64
N ASP A 170 -19.39 11.43 -5.29
CA ASP A 170 -19.25 12.18 -6.55
C ASP A 170 -20.15 11.61 -7.67
N VAL A 171 -20.17 10.27 -7.80
CA VAL A 171 -21.03 9.59 -8.78
C VAL A 171 -22.50 9.86 -8.45
N LEU A 172 -22.91 9.65 -7.19
CA LEU A 172 -24.30 9.86 -6.76
C LEU A 172 -24.80 11.28 -6.99
N THR A 173 -23.97 12.27 -6.68
CA THR A 173 -24.31 13.68 -6.92
C THR A 173 -24.58 13.94 -8.40
N THR A 174 -23.71 13.40 -9.28
CA THR A 174 -23.88 13.56 -10.73
C THR A 174 -25.13 12.84 -11.26
N GLU A 175 -25.44 11.65 -10.74
CA GLU A 175 -26.71 10.95 -11.05
C GLU A 175 -27.94 11.76 -10.64
N GLN A 176 -27.91 12.41 -9.45
CA GLN A 176 -29.01 13.26 -9.02
C GLN A 176 -29.14 14.51 -9.90
N GLN A 177 -28.03 15.10 -10.36
CA GLN A 177 -28.06 16.23 -11.29
C GLN A 177 -28.68 15.85 -12.63
N ILE A 178 -28.42 14.62 -13.14
CA ILE A 178 -29.08 14.10 -14.36
C ILE A 178 -30.59 13.95 -14.12
N LYS A 179 -30.98 13.36 -12.98
CA LYS A 179 -32.38 13.20 -12.62
C LYS A 179 -33.16 14.54 -12.54
N VAL A 180 -32.53 15.54 -11.89
CA VAL A 180 -33.08 16.90 -11.85
C VAL A 180 -33.22 17.48 -13.26
N ALA A 181 -32.20 17.29 -14.13
CA ALA A 181 -32.26 17.77 -15.50
C ALA A 181 -33.40 17.08 -16.31
N ASP A 182 -33.59 15.77 -16.12
CA ASP A 182 -34.71 15.00 -16.78
C ASP A 182 -36.07 15.49 -16.35
N GLU A 183 -36.29 15.64 -15.04
CA GLU A 183 -37.54 16.18 -14.52
C GLU A 183 -37.83 17.59 -15.07
N ASN A 184 -36.77 18.42 -15.15
CA ASN A 184 -36.87 19.78 -15.69
C ASN A 184 -37.17 19.75 -17.21
N MET A 185 -36.52 18.86 -17.97
CA MET A 185 -36.81 18.70 -19.42
C MET A 185 -38.26 18.37 -19.66
N VAL A 186 -38.83 17.43 -18.91
CA VAL A 186 -40.28 17.05 -19.05
C VAL A 186 -41.18 18.26 -18.83
N ARG A 187 -40.87 19.10 -17.81
CA ARG A 187 -41.62 20.35 -17.55
C ARG A 187 -41.47 21.35 -18.69
N LEU A 188 -40.23 21.59 -19.13
CA LEU A 188 -39.93 22.56 -20.19
C LEU A 188 -40.48 22.13 -21.57
N GLU A 189 -40.50 20.85 -21.89
CA GLU A 189 -41.13 20.35 -23.11
C GLU A 189 -42.65 20.61 -23.14
N ARG A 190 -43.31 20.41 -22.00
CA ARG A 190 -44.72 20.79 -21.84
C ARG A 190 -44.92 22.29 -21.98
N SER A 191 -44.14 23.09 -21.25
CA SER A 191 -44.18 24.56 -21.29
C SER A 191 -43.93 25.10 -22.70
N TYR A 192 -42.96 24.53 -23.43
CA TYR A 192 -42.70 24.91 -24.82
C TYR A 192 -43.91 24.60 -25.72
N LYS A 193 -44.50 23.42 -25.60
CA LYS A 193 -45.67 23.03 -26.39
C LYS A 193 -46.85 23.92 -26.12
N ASP A 194 -47.11 24.21 -24.85
CA ASP A 194 -48.24 25.05 -24.42
C ASP A 194 -48.03 26.51 -24.92
N ALA A 195 -46.87 27.10 -24.76
CA ALA A 195 -46.56 28.43 -25.26
C ALA A 195 -46.59 28.51 -26.80
N TYR A 196 -46.14 27.48 -27.51
CA TYR A 196 -46.24 27.42 -28.96
C TYR A 196 -47.70 27.35 -29.45
N ASN A 197 -48.57 26.53 -28.84
CA ASN A 197 -49.99 26.43 -29.16
C ASN A 197 -50.72 27.76 -28.92
N GLN A 198 -50.43 28.44 -27.80
CA GLN A 198 -50.99 29.78 -27.49
C GLN A 198 -50.55 30.84 -28.51
N TYR A 199 -49.30 30.79 -28.98
CA TYR A 199 -48.81 31.67 -30.04
C TYR A 199 -49.58 31.36 -31.37
N GLN A 200 -49.75 30.11 -31.75
CA GLN A 200 -50.51 29.73 -32.94
C GLN A 200 -52.00 30.17 -32.88
N ALA A 201 -52.57 30.16 -31.68
CA ALA A 201 -53.95 30.64 -31.41
C ALA A 201 -54.04 32.19 -31.33
N GLY A 202 -52.90 32.94 -31.49
CA GLY A 202 -52.87 34.39 -31.40
C GLY A 202 -53.07 34.95 -29.97
N ILE A 203 -52.92 34.12 -28.92
CA ILE A 203 -53.16 34.48 -27.52
C ILE A 203 -51.91 35.12 -26.92
N THR A 204 -50.71 34.66 -27.29
CA THR A 204 -49.43 35.14 -26.75
C THR A 204 -48.43 35.53 -27.88
N ASP A 205 -47.39 36.29 -27.47
CA ASP A 205 -46.27 36.66 -28.39
C ASP A 205 -45.36 35.48 -28.64
N LYS A 206 -44.66 35.47 -29.79
CA LYS A 206 -43.64 34.51 -30.19
C LYS A 206 -42.43 34.45 -29.22
N THR A 207 -42.24 35.48 -28.39
CA THR A 207 -41.15 35.55 -27.41
C THR A 207 -41.29 34.46 -26.33
N ASP A 208 -42.50 34.09 -25.94
CA ASP A 208 -42.75 33.11 -24.88
C ASP A 208 -42.27 31.70 -25.27
N TYR A 209 -42.71 31.20 -26.46
CA TYR A 209 -42.25 29.87 -26.88
C TYR A 209 -40.76 29.84 -27.25
N LYS A 210 -40.16 30.99 -27.71
CA LYS A 210 -38.72 31.09 -27.93
C LYS A 210 -37.92 31.06 -26.65
N ARG A 211 -38.42 31.68 -25.58
CA ARG A 211 -37.80 31.58 -24.22
C ARG A 211 -37.88 30.15 -23.72
N ALA A 212 -39.02 29.48 -23.89
CA ALA A 212 -39.15 28.06 -23.56
C ALA A 212 -38.16 27.18 -24.33
N ALA A 213 -37.99 27.42 -25.64
CA ALA A 213 -37.01 26.71 -26.46
C ALA A 213 -35.58 26.91 -26.00
N ILE A 214 -35.20 28.16 -25.61
CA ILE A 214 -33.89 28.45 -25.08
C ILE A 214 -33.67 27.71 -23.75
N ALA A 215 -34.61 27.77 -22.81
CA ALA A 215 -34.53 27.06 -21.53
C ALA A 215 -34.43 25.54 -21.71
N LEU A 216 -35.20 24.96 -22.64
CA LEU A 216 -35.15 23.55 -22.97
C LEU A 216 -33.79 23.16 -23.57
N ASN A 217 -33.27 23.94 -24.51
CA ASN A 217 -31.95 23.68 -25.13
C ASN A 217 -30.83 23.77 -24.11
N ASN A 218 -30.85 24.75 -23.20
CA ASN A 218 -29.88 24.90 -22.13
C ASN A 218 -29.94 23.69 -21.17
N THR A 219 -31.14 23.18 -20.84
CA THR A 219 -31.30 22.00 -19.99
C THR A 219 -30.84 20.72 -20.68
N LYS A 220 -31.11 20.57 -21.98
CA LYS A 220 -30.58 19.46 -22.80
C LYS A 220 -29.04 19.47 -22.83
N ALA A 221 -28.44 20.65 -23.04
CA ALA A 221 -26.99 20.80 -23.01
C ALA A 221 -26.40 20.46 -21.62
N ALA A 222 -27.02 20.94 -20.53
CA ALA A 222 -26.61 20.63 -19.16
C ALA A 222 -26.70 19.14 -18.87
N LYS A 223 -27.84 18.50 -19.23
CA LYS A 223 -27.99 17.03 -19.09
C LYS A 223 -26.86 16.29 -19.81
N LYS A 224 -26.60 16.65 -21.08
CA LYS A 224 -25.52 16.02 -21.86
C LYS A 224 -24.14 16.17 -21.19
N SER A 225 -23.88 17.35 -20.62
CA SER A 225 -22.67 17.59 -19.84
C SER A 225 -22.57 16.68 -18.61
N TYR A 226 -23.66 16.54 -17.85
CA TYR A 226 -23.71 15.64 -16.68
C TYR A 226 -23.54 14.17 -17.08
N GLU A 227 -24.13 13.71 -18.18
CA GLU A 227 -23.96 12.35 -18.69
C GLU A 227 -22.50 12.03 -19.05
N VAL A 228 -21.78 13.00 -19.64
CA VAL A 228 -20.36 12.87 -19.95
C VAL A 228 -19.53 12.87 -18.65
N LEU A 229 -19.88 13.75 -17.73
CA LEU A 229 -19.20 13.83 -16.41
C LEU A 229 -19.43 12.56 -15.60
N LEU A 230 -20.65 11.99 -15.62
CA LEU A 230 -20.96 10.74 -14.92
C LEU A 230 -20.05 9.60 -15.36
N LYS A 231 -19.81 9.47 -16.68
CA LYS A 231 -18.87 8.45 -17.18
C LYS A 231 -17.47 8.65 -16.58
N ALA A 232 -16.96 9.88 -16.54
CA ALA A 232 -15.66 10.16 -15.96
C ALA A 232 -15.63 9.90 -14.44
N ARG A 233 -16.72 10.18 -13.71
CA ARG A 233 -16.82 9.89 -12.27
C ARG A 233 -16.85 8.38 -11.99
N ILE A 234 -17.58 7.61 -12.81
CA ILE A 234 -17.62 6.14 -12.71
C ILE A 234 -16.22 5.56 -12.99
N GLU A 235 -15.52 6.03 -14.01
CA GLU A 235 -14.16 5.57 -14.29
C GLU A 235 -13.16 5.95 -13.17
N ASN A 236 -13.32 7.13 -12.57
CA ASN A 236 -12.54 7.48 -11.39
C ASN A 236 -12.84 6.55 -10.20
N LEU A 237 -14.11 6.23 -9.93
CA LEU A 237 -14.48 5.27 -8.88
C LEU A 237 -13.91 3.89 -9.16
N LYS A 238 -14.02 3.38 -10.39
CA LYS A 238 -13.38 2.13 -10.81
C LYS A 238 -11.87 2.14 -10.56
N ALA A 239 -11.19 3.23 -10.92
CA ALA A 239 -9.76 3.39 -10.68
C ALA A 239 -9.40 3.36 -9.19
N GLN A 240 -10.20 4.05 -8.33
CA GLN A 240 -10.01 4.02 -6.88
C GLN A 240 -10.22 2.62 -6.28
N MET A 241 -11.02 1.78 -6.92
CA MET A 241 -11.30 0.40 -6.50
C MET A 241 -10.39 -0.63 -7.16
N ASN A 242 -9.60 -0.27 -8.18
CA ASN A 242 -8.96 -1.21 -9.11
C ASN A 242 -9.98 -2.18 -9.76
N TYR A 243 -11.14 -1.64 -10.13
CA TYR A 243 -12.20 -2.40 -10.78
C TYR A 243 -11.91 -2.53 -12.29
N PRO A 244 -12.24 -3.68 -12.93
CA PRO A 244 -11.97 -3.87 -14.37
C PRO A 244 -12.62 -2.78 -15.22
N VAL A 245 -11.87 -2.19 -16.14
CA VAL A 245 -12.31 -1.06 -16.98
C VAL A 245 -13.52 -1.47 -17.84
N GLU A 246 -13.47 -2.67 -18.42
CA GLU A 246 -14.50 -3.17 -19.33
C GLU A 246 -15.78 -3.64 -18.60
N ALA A 247 -15.71 -3.86 -17.28
CA ALA A 247 -16.86 -4.33 -16.52
C ALA A 247 -17.83 -3.18 -16.21
N SER A 248 -19.11 -3.41 -16.34
CA SER A 248 -20.13 -2.44 -15.93
C SER A 248 -20.20 -2.36 -14.41
N LEU A 249 -20.31 -1.14 -13.87
CA LEU A 249 -20.52 -0.89 -12.46
C LEU A 249 -21.92 -0.28 -12.27
N LYS A 250 -22.82 -1.04 -11.65
CA LYS A 250 -24.18 -0.58 -11.37
C LYS A 250 -24.23 -0.05 -9.93
N ILE A 251 -24.29 1.27 -9.80
CA ILE A 251 -24.44 1.92 -8.50
C ILE A 251 -25.86 1.65 -7.98
N VAL A 252 -25.96 1.17 -6.75
CA VAL A 252 -27.24 0.96 -6.06
C VAL A 252 -27.24 1.79 -4.79
N TYR A 253 -28.14 2.76 -4.75
CA TYR A 253 -28.22 3.66 -3.63
C TYR A 253 -29.64 4.20 -3.42
N ASP A 254 -30.05 4.29 -2.14
CA ASP A 254 -31.29 4.94 -1.75
C ASP A 254 -31.02 6.34 -1.22
N SER A 255 -31.58 7.36 -1.88
CA SER A 255 -31.42 8.77 -1.47
C SER A 255 -31.93 9.05 -0.05
N THR A 256 -32.86 8.24 0.46
CA THR A 256 -33.34 8.36 1.86
C THR A 256 -32.28 7.88 2.88
N GLN A 257 -31.36 6.98 2.49
CA GLN A 257 -30.23 6.60 3.33
C GLN A 257 -29.18 7.69 3.44
N MET A 258 -28.95 8.48 2.39
CA MET A 258 -28.02 9.64 2.43
C MET A 258 -28.37 10.58 3.56
N GLU A 259 -29.64 10.96 3.69
CA GLU A 259 -30.07 11.89 4.74
C GLU A 259 -29.89 11.30 6.15
N LYS A 260 -30.03 9.98 6.31
CA LYS A 260 -29.79 9.32 7.60
C LYS A 260 -28.30 9.24 7.95
N GLU A 261 -27.45 9.15 6.95
CA GLU A 261 -26.00 9.06 7.14
C GLU A 261 -25.34 10.40 7.46
N ILE A 262 -26.05 11.54 7.31
CA ILE A 262 -25.54 12.88 7.58
C ILE A 262 -25.11 13.04 9.04
N LEU A 263 -25.87 12.47 9.98
CA LEU A 263 -25.67 12.74 11.41
C LEU A 263 -24.30 12.29 11.90
N LEU A 264 -23.61 13.18 12.58
CA LEU A 264 -22.34 12.95 13.25
C LEU A 264 -22.44 13.49 14.68
N ASP A 265 -21.92 12.72 15.64
CA ASP A 265 -21.75 13.24 17.00
C ASP A 265 -20.58 14.23 17.03
N THR A 266 -20.91 15.51 17.15
CA THR A 266 -19.95 16.62 17.14
C THR A 266 -19.41 16.98 18.51
N THR A 267 -19.78 16.22 19.57
CA THR A 267 -19.37 16.47 20.96
C THR A 267 -18.14 15.66 21.36
N GLN A 268 -17.73 14.70 20.54
CA GLN A 268 -16.57 13.85 20.81
C GLN A 268 -15.27 14.65 20.78
N THR A 269 -14.48 14.51 21.83
CA THR A 269 -13.09 15.01 21.82
C THR A 269 -12.21 14.05 21.03
N PRO A 270 -11.27 14.54 20.21
CA PRO A 270 -10.40 13.67 19.43
C PRO A 270 -9.48 12.87 20.35
N ASP A 271 -9.55 11.55 20.25
CA ASP A 271 -8.59 10.66 20.88
C ASP A 271 -7.50 10.31 19.84
N TYR A 272 -6.40 11.09 19.87
CA TYR A 272 -5.28 10.90 18.94
C TYR A 272 -4.63 9.52 19.07
N THR A 273 -4.84 8.80 20.21
CA THR A 273 -4.26 7.45 20.40
C THR A 273 -4.90 6.38 19.51
N ARG A 274 -6.13 6.66 19.03
CA ARG A 274 -6.83 5.79 18.07
C ARG A 274 -6.32 5.91 16.64
N ARG A 275 -5.64 7.02 16.32
CA ARG A 275 -5.11 7.27 14.99
C ARG A 275 -4.00 6.28 14.66
N ILE A 276 -4.05 5.73 13.45
CA ILE A 276 -3.03 4.78 12.97
C ILE A 276 -1.64 5.41 12.93
N GLU A 277 -1.55 6.71 12.61
CA GLU A 277 -0.29 7.45 12.58
C GLU A 277 0.35 7.55 13.98
N TYR A 278 -0.47 7.73 15.02
CA TYR A 278 0.02 7.68 16.40
C TYR A 278 0.54 6.30 16.78
N GLN A 279 -0.19 5.25 16.40
CA GLN A 279 0.21 3.87 16.65
C GLN A 279 1.53 3.53 15.94
N LEU A 280 1.70 4.01 14.69
CA LEU A 280 2.94 3.89 13.92
C LEU A 280 4.11 4.56 14.64
N LEU A 281 3.97 5.83 15.03
CA LEU A 281 5.01 6.57 15.75
C LEU A 281 5.32 5.96 17.13
N SER A 282 4.32 5.44 17.83
CA SER A 282 4.51 4.73 19.10
C SER A 282 5.30 3.44 18.91
N THR A 283 5.02 2.68 17.83
CA THR A 283 5.81 1.49 17.49
C THR A 283 7.23 1.89 17.06
N GLN A 284 7.40 2.94 16.28
CA GLN A 284 8.69 3.50 15.90
C GLN A 284 9.50 3.93 17.13
N GLN A 285 8.88 4.54 18.13
CA GLN A 285 9.54 4.91 19.38
C GLN A 285 10.11 3.69 20.10
N LYS A 286 9.34 2.58 20.20
CA LYS A 286 9.82 1.32 20.78
C LYS A 286 11.03 0.75 20.03
N LEU A 287 11.00 0.84 18.70
CA LEU A 287 12.14 0.41 17.87
C LEU A 287 13.36 1.29 18.11
N GLN A 288 13.21 2.61 18.31
CA GLN A 288 14.31 3.50 18.66
C GLN A 288 14.85 3.24 20.09
N GLU A 289 13.98 2.90 21.05
CA GLU A 289 14.39 2.45 22.38
C GLU A 289 15.24 1.17 22.31
N ALA A 290 14.81 0.21 21.50
CA ALA A 290 15.57 -1.01 21.23
C ALA A 290 16.92 -0.71 20.55
N ASN A 291 16.96 0.27 19.63
CA ASN A 291 18.21 0.73 19.00
C ASN A 291 19.18 1.37 20.00
N VAL A 292 18.70 2.16 20.96
CA VAL A 292 19.53 2.66 22.05
C VAL A 292 20.13 1.51 22.86
N GLN A 293 19.33 0.49 23.17
CA GLN A 293 19.78 -0.69 23.90
C GLN A 293 20.79 -1.51 23.10
N TYR A 294 20.58 -1.68 21.79
CA TYR A 294 21.52 -2.32 20.88
C TYR A 294 22.89 -1.65 20.89
N ASN A 295 22.92 -0.31 20.84
CA ASN A 295 24.18 0.43 20.92
C ASN A 295 24.86 0.28 22.29
N LYS A 296 24.11 0.15 23.39
CA LYS A 296 24.67 -0.18 24.70
C LYS A 296 25.30 -1.58 24.74
N TRP A 297 24.71 -2.57 24.01
CA TRP A 297 25.29 -3.92 23.90
C TRP A 297 26.62 -3.96 23.14
N SER A 298 27.03 -2.87 22.49
CA SER A 298 28.36 -2.77 21.89
C SER A 298 29.52 -2.92 22.91
N PHE A 299 29.25 -2.77 24.20
CA PHE A 299 30.18 -3.06 25.29
C PHE A 299 30.23 -4.53 25.68
N LEU A 300 29.41 -5.40 25.13
CA LEU A 300 29.46 -6.82 25.39
C LEU A 300 30.35 -7.52 24.36
N PRO A 301 31.07 -8.60 24.75
CA PRO A 301 31.84 -9.39 23.80
C PRO A 301 30.92 -10.13 22.82
N GLN A 302 31.44 -10.42 21.63
CA GLN A 302 30.83 -11.35 20.68
C GLN A 302 31.49 -12.72 20.87
N LEU A 303 30.68 -13.79 20.84
CA LEU A 303 31.15 -15.17 20.98
C LEU A 303 30.64 -15.98 19.79
N SER A 304 31.55 -16.69 19.12
CA SER A 304 31.23 -17.64 18.05
C SER A 304 32.02 -18.94 18.21
N ALA A 305 31.40 -20.04 17.78
CA ALA A 305 32.10 -21.30 17.56
C ALA A 305 32.47 -21.39 16.07
N ASN A 306 33.70 -21.77 15.79
CA ASN A 306 34.24 -21.88 14.45
C ASN A 306 34.84 -23.29 14.25
N GLY A 307 34.69 -23.84 13.05
CA GLY A 307 35.34 -25.07 12.67
C GLY A 307 35.73 -25.06 11.19
N ALA A 308 36.77 -25.76 10.85
CA ALA A 308 37.10 -25.98 9.45
C ALA A 308 37.66 -27.38 9.22
N TYR A 309 37.38 -27.90 8.04
CA TYR A 309 38.01 -29.07 7.48
C TYR A 309 38.56 -28.70 6.10
N ASN A 310 39.89 -28.79 5.95
CA ASN A 310 40.59 -28.37 4.76
C ASN A 310 41.29 -29.59 4.15
N LEU A 311 41.15 -29.78 2.84
CA LEU A 311 41.92 -30.70 2.05
C LEU A 311 42.85 -29.90 1.15
N ASN A 312 44.15 -29.92 1.45
CA ASN A 312 45.16 -29.18 0.69
C ASN A 312 45.95 -30.13 -0.21
N TYR A 313 46.22 -29.71 -1.43
CA TYR A 313 47.02 -30.41 -2.43
C TYR A 313 48.12 -29.47 -2.86
N LEU A 314 49.36 -29.98 -2.85
CA LEU A 314 50.58 -29.20 -3.05
C LEU A 314 51.53 -29.97 -3.94
N ASN A 315 51.91 -29.45 -5.12
CA ASN A 315 52.88 -30.08 -5.99
C ASN A 315 53.53 -29.07 -6.95
N ASN A 316 54.77 -29.24 -7.31
CA ASN A 316 55.43 -28.48 -8.39
C ASN A 316 54.94 -28.93 -9.76
N ASP A 317 54.60 -30.26 -9.93
CA ASP A 317 54.08 -30.80 -11.17
C ASP A 317 52.53 -30.74 -11.10
N PHE A 318 51.90 -30.05 -12.05
CA PHE A 318 50.43 -29.91 -12.11
C PHE A 318 49.74 -31.28 -12.27
N ASN A 319 50.31 -32.20 -13.06
CA ASN A 319 49.70 -33.53 -13.30
C ASN A 319 49.68 -34.40 -12.04
N LYS A 320 50.53 -34.07 -11.05
CA LYS A 320 50.64 -34.79 -9.77
C LYS A 320 49.99 -34.07 -8.62
N LEU A 321 49.34 -32.90 -8.86
CA LEU A 321 48.78 -32.03 -7.83
C LEU A 321 47.87 -32.79 -6.87
N TYR A 322 46.99 -33.62 -7.39
CA TYR A 322 45.96 -34.32 -6.61
C TYR A 322 46.38 -35.75 -6.15
N ASN A 323 47.62 -36.14 -6.35
CA ASN A 323 48.08 -37.48 -5.95
C ASN A 323 48.16 -37.64 -4.42
N GLN A 324 48.39 -36.55 -3.70
CA GLN A 324 48.52 -36.55 -2.24
C GLN A 324 47.76 -35.37 -1.63
N SER A 325 46.85 -35.65 -0.68
CA SER A 325 46.16 -34.67 0.10
C SER A 325 46.81 -34.44 1.46
N TYR A 326 46.76 -33.20 1.94
CA TYR A 326 47.22 -32.83 3.26
C TYR A 326 46.01 -32.28 4.04
N PRO A 327 45.27 -33.15 4.74
CA PRO A 327 44.08 -32.72 5.48
C PRO A 327 44.48 -31.95 6.74
N ALA A 328 43.70 -30.91 7.04
CA ALA A 328 43.80 -30.17 8.29
C ALA A 328 42.41 -29.85 8.80
N SER A 329 42.19 -30.00 10.11
CA SER A 329 40.92 -29.66 10.72
C SER A 329 41.10 -29.02 12.09
N TYR A 330 40.18 -28.11 12.42
CA TYR A 330 40.13 -27.53 13.74
C TYR A 330 38.70 -27.20 14.14
N ALA A 331 38.47 -27.10 15.44
CA ALA A 331 37.29 -26.50 16.04
C ALA A 331 37.72 -25.62 17.21
N GLY A 332 37.04 -24.49 17.37
CA GLY A 332 37.43 -23.52 18.39
C GLY A 332 36.31 -22.53 18.73
N LEU A 333 36.52 -21.79 19.78
CA LEU A 333 35.66 -20.67 20.19
C LEU A 333 36.45 -19.36 20.00
N THR A 334 35.78 -18.37 19.40
CA THR A 334 36.31 -17.02 19.22
C THR A 334 35.53 -16.05 20.08
N LEU A 335 36.16 -15.43 21.05
CA LEU A 335 35.64 -14.31 21.84
C LEU A 335 36.26 -13.03 21.33
N SER A 336 35.44 -12.14 20.75
CA SER A 336 35.86 -10.83 20.25
C SER A 336 35.33 -9.74 21.17
N PHE A 337 36.26 -9.00 21.78
CA PHE A 337 35.95 -7.89 22.67
C PHE A 337 36.80 -6.65 22.30
N PRO A 338 36.16 -5.64 21.70
CA PRO A 338 36.87 -4.42 21.33
C PRO A 338 37.19 -3.59 22.59
N ILE A 339 38.47 -3.47 22.97
CA ILE A 339 38.92 -2.81 24.20
C ILE A 339 38.86 -1.28 24.05
N PHE A 340 39.40 -0.73 22.97
CA PHE A 340 39.47 0.70 22.73
C PHE A 340 39.03 1.05 21.29
N GLN A 341 38.13 2.03 21.16
CA GLN A 341 37.59 2.49 19.87
C GLN A 341 37.51 4.03 19.82
N GLY A 342 38.38 4.77 20.49
CA GLY A 342 38.41 6.22 20.40
C GLY A 342 37.11 6.95 20.76
N GLY A 343 36.27 6.37 21.65
CA GLY A 343 34.98 6.96 22.03
C GLY A 343 33.81 6.65 21.10
N LYS A 344 34.02 5.93 19.97
CA LYS A 344 32.99 5.61 18.96
C LYS A 344 31.67 5.13 19.59
N ARG A 345 31.72 4.15 20.50
CA ARG A 345 30.53 3.60 21.19
C ARG A 345 29.72 4.66 21.95
N LYS A 346 30.43 5.57 22.65
CA LYS A 346 29.79 6.67 23.40
C LYS A 346 29.00 7.59 22.45
N TYR A 347 29.60 7.92 21.31
CA TYR A 347 28.93 8.77 20.31
C TYR A 347 27.78 8.07 19.61
N GLU A 348 27.92 6.78 19.28
CA GLU A 348 26.81 5.97 18.70
C GLU A 348 25.62 5.86 19.66
N ILE A 349 25.83 5.64 20.95
CA ILE A 349 24.79 5.66 21.97
C ILE A 349 24.13 7.04 22.04
N GLN A 350 24.91 8.10 22.02
CA GLN A 350 24.39 9.46 22.08
C GLN A 350 23.57 9.79 20.83
N GLN A 351 24.04 9.37 19.65
CA GLN A 351 23.29 9.50 18.39
C GLN A 351 21.94 8.77 18.47
N ALA A 352 21.92 7.52 18.94
CA ALA A 352 20.69 6.76 19.11
C ALA A 352 19.71 7.43 20.09
N LYS A 353 20.22 8.03 21.20
CA LYS A 353 19.39 8.80 22.13
C LYS A 353 18.79 10.04 21.48
N TRP A 354 19.54 10.75 20.62
CA TRP A 354 19.00 11.90 19.89
C TRP A 354 17.93 11.49 18.89
N GLN A 355 18.10 10.33 18.21
CA GLN A 355 17.05 9.78 17.32
C GLN A 355 15.78 9.44 18.10
N LEU A 356 15.90 8.80 19.27
CA LEU A 356 14.76 8.55 20.16
C LEU A 356 14.08 9.85 20.60
N ARG A 357 14.87 10.86 20.98
CA ARG A 357 14.33 12.18 21.35
C ARG A 357 13.59 12.86 20.19
N ARG A 358 14.15 12.74 18.95
CA ARG A 358 13.48 13.22 17.74
C ARG A 358 12.12 12.57 17.56
N THR A 359 12.02 11.23 17.62
CA THR A 359 10.75 10.50 17.52
C THR A 359 9.76 10.92 18.60
N SER A 360 10.22 11.22 19.82
CA SER A 360 9.34 11.76 20.87
C SER A 360 8.78 13.14 20.51
N LEU A 361 9.54 13.99 19.82
CA LEU A 361 9.06 15.29 19.32
C LEU A 361 8.09 15.11 18.13
N ASP A 362 8.33 14.10 17.27
CA ASP A 362 7.41 13.78 16.16
C ASP A 362 6.03 13.39 16.69
N ILE A 363 5.96 12.67 17.83
CA ILE A 363 4.68 12.37 18.51
C ILE A 363 3.97 13.66 18.99
N VAL A 364 4.72 14.62 19.54
CA VAL A 364 4.15 15.93 19.96
C VAL A 364 3.63 16.69 18.73
N ASN A 365 4.40 16.72 17.65
CA ASN A 365 3.99 17.36 16.40
C ASN A 365 2.73 16.70 15.82
N LEU A 366 2.67 15.37 15.81
CA LEU A 366 1.49 14.63 15.36
C LEU A 366 0.26 14.98 16.18
N ARG A 367 0.39 15.03 17.52
CA ARG A 367 -0.73 15.43 18.39
C ARG A 367 -1.28 16.80 18.02
N ASN A 368 -0.40 17.79 17.77
CA ASN A 368 -0.80 19.13 17.37
C ASN A 368 -1.45 19.13 15.98
N ALA A 369 -0.90 18.37 15.03
CA ALA A 369 -1.44 18.23 13.68
C ALA A 369 -2.83 17.57 13.68
N VAL A 370 -3.02 16.48 14.44
CA VAL A 370 -4.32 15.82 14.60
C VAL A 370 -5.36 16.73 15.21
N ASN A 371 -4.97 17.53 16.21
CA ASN A 371 -5.89 18.50 16.81
C ASN A 371 -6.29 19.60 15.81
N ALA A 372 -5.35 20.10 15.02
CA ALA A 372 -5.64 21.09 13.97
C ALA A 372 -6.50 20.49 12.85
N GLU A 373 -6.18 19.27 12.39
CA GLU A 373 -6.94 18.53 11.37
C GLU A 373 -8.39 18.30 11.83
N TYR A 374 -8.57 17.80 13.05
CA TYR A 374 -9.90 17.56 13.62
C TYR A 374 -10.73 18.87 13.71
N ASN A 375 -10.14 19.93 14.25
CA ASN A 375 -10.87 21.20 14.37
C ASN A 375 -11.21 21.79 13.00
N GLY A 376 -10.31 21.67 12.02
CA GLY A 376 -10.56 22.09 10.64
C GLY A 376 -11.66 21.25 9.97
N ALA A 377 -11.59 19.93 10.08
CA ALA A 377 -12.60 19.03 9.53
C ALA A 377 -13.97 19.24 10.19
N LEU A 378 -14.02 19.42 11.53
CA LEU A 378 -15.24 19.68 12.26
C LEU A 378 -15.86 21.04 11.91
N ALA A 379 -15.04 22.07 11.73
CA ALA A 379 -15.50 23.39 11.30
C ALA A 379 -16.11 23.31 9.88
N ASN A 380 -15.44 22.64 8.96
CA ASN A 380 -15.96 22.40 7.60
C ASN A 380 -17.27 21.61 7.63
N TYR A 381 -17.35 20.53 8.42
CA TYR A 381 -18.59 19.76 8.57
C TYR A 381 -19.75 20.63 9.11
N LYS A 382 -19.52 21.44 10.16
CA LYS A 382 -20.55 22.33 10.72
C LYS A 382 -20.98 23.38 9.70
N SER A 383 -20.04 23.97 8.95
CA SER A 383 -20.33 24.93 7.88
C SER A 383 -21.16 24.30 6.77
N ASN A 384 -20.75 23.12 6.29
CA ASN A 384 -21.47 22.38 5.26
C ASN A 384 -22.86 21.91 5.74
N TYR A 385 -22.99 21.56 7.03
CA TYR A 385 -24.30 21.23 7.62
C TYR A 385 -25.25 22.41 7.61
N ALA A 386 -24.77 23.60 7.98
CA ALA A 386 -25.58 24.82 7.90
C ALA A 386 -25.97 25.16 6.45
N GLY A 387 -25.02 25.03 5.51
CA GLY A 387 -25.28 25.21 4.08
C GLY A 387 -26.31 24.22 3.54
N TYR A 388 -26.18 22.93 3.92
CA TYR A 388 -27.15 21.88 3.56
C TYR A 388 -28.55 22.21 4.09
N MET A 389 -28.68 22.59 5.34
CA MET A 389 -30.00 22.96 5.93
C MET A 389 -30.64 24.12 5.18
N ALA A 390 -29.88 25.19 4.89
CA ALA A 390 -30.38 26.35 4.14
C ALA A 390 -30.77 25.96 2.68
N THR A 391 -29.95 25.16 1.99
CA THR A 391 -30.27 24.72 0.61
C THR A 391 -31.46 23.78 0.57
N LYS A 392 -31.64 22.93 1.59
CA LYS A 392 -32.84 22.07 1.74
C LYS A 392 -34.10 22.87 1.87
N GLU A 393 -34.10 23.89 2.73
CA GLU A 393 -35.23 24.81 2.91
C GLU A 393 -35.51 25.60 1.62
N ASN A 394 -34.46 26.16 1.00
CA ASN A 394 -34.59 26.89 -0.26
C ASN A 394 -35.17 26.03 -1.38
N MET A 395 -34.83 24.72 -1.45
CA MET A 395 -35.41 23.81 -2.42
C MET A 395 -36.91 23.61 -2.21
N VAL A 396 -37.37 23.49 -0.96
CA VAL A 396 -38.79 23.38 -0.62
C VAL A 396 -39.53 24.65 -1.00
N LEU A 397 -39.02 25.83 -0.58
CA LEU A 397 -39.60 27.14 -0.90
C LEU A 397 -39.65 27.42 -2.40
N ALA A 398 -38.56 27.10 -3.14
CA ALA A 398 -38.55 27.26 -4.59
C ALA A 398 -39.60 26.38 -5.29
N LYS A 399 -39.81 25.18 -4.77
CA LYS A 399 -40.88 24.28 -5.29
C LYS A 399 -42.28 24.86 -5.04
N GLU A 400 -42.54 25.36 -3.84
CA GLU A 400 -43.82 26.01 -3.52
C GLU A 400 -44.06 27.25 -4.38
N VAL A 401 -43.08 28.10 -4.57
CA VAL A 401 -43.15 29.27 -5.44
C VAL A 401 -43.48 28.87 -6.88
N TYR A 402 -42.73 27.89 -7.39
CA TYR A 402 -42.98 27.36 -8.75
C TYR A 402 -44.41 26.82 -8.91
N ASP A 403 -44.89 26.01 -7.96
CA ASP A 403 -46.24 25.42 -8.02
C ASP A 403 -47.32 26.53 -7.98
N ILE A 404 -47.16 27.56 -7.15
CA ILE A 404 -48.09 28.72 -7.07
C ILE A 404 -48.08 29.54 -8.36
N ILE A 405 -46.87 29.89 -8.87
CA ILE A 405 -46.73 30.71 -10.09
C ILE A 405 -47.33 29.92 -11.30
N GLN A 406 -47.10 28.62 -11.37
CA GLN A 406 -47.67 27.77 -12.42
C GLN A 406 -49.19 27.77 -12.37
N LEU A 407 -49.81 27.66 -11.18
CA LEU A 407 -51.27 27.72 -11.02
C LEU A 407 -51.80 29.09 -11.45
N GLN A 408 -51.18 30.19 -11.02
CA GLN A 408 -51.59 31.54 -11.38
C GLN A 408 -51.43 31.84 -12.88
N TYR A 409 -50.38 31.30 -13.52
CA TYR A 409 -50.23 31.37 -14.98
C TYR A 409 -51.37 30.68 -15.73
N LYS A 410 -51.76 29.46 -15.29
CA LYS A 410 -52.90 28.76 -15.86
C LYS A 410 -54.23 29.51 -15.71
N SER A 411 -54.35 30.35 -14.66
CA SER A 411 -55.49 31.22 -14.40
C SER A 411 -55.42 32.57 -15.11
N GLY A 412 -54.35 32.82 -15.90
CA GLY A 412 -54.13 34.09 -16.62
C GLY A 412 -53.68 35.28 -15.76
N ILE A 413 -53.30 35.03 -14.49
CA ILE A 413 -52.89 36.08 -13.53
C ILE A 413 -51.40 36.40 -13.70
N LYS A 414 -50.56 35.41 -14.02
CA LYS A 414 -49.11 35.56 -14.13
C LYS A 414 -48.62 35.39 -15.58
N THR A 415 -47.48 35.99 -15.88
CA THR A 415 -46.86 35.90 -17.22
C THR A 415 -46.04 34.66 -17.37
N TYR A 416 -45.78 34.25 -18.62
CA TYR A 416 -44.90 33.12 -18.93
C TYR A 416 -43.44 33.34 -18.46
N LEU A 417 -43.00 34.62 -18.46
CA LEU A 417 -41.69 34.98 -17.94
C LEU A 417 -41.49 34.60 -16.46
N GLU A 418 -42.56 34.82 -15.65
CA GLU A 418 -42.52 34.49 -14.20
C GLU A 418 -42.47 32.97 -14.01
N VAL A 419 -43.13 32.16 -14.89
CA VAL A 419 -43.04 30.70 -14.84
C VAL A 419 -41.62 30.23 -15.13
N ILE A 420 -40.98 30.67 -16.22
CA ILE A 420 -39.60 30.29 -16.57
C ILE A 420 -38.60 30.73 -15.47
N THR A 421 -38.79 31.90 -14.85
CA THR A 421 -37.95 32.37 -13.77
C THR A 421 -38.04 31.43 -12.55
N SER A 422 -39.28 31.16 -12.09
CA SER A 422 -39.51 30.27 -10.94
C SER A 422 -39.04 28.82 -11.20
N GLU A 423 -39.15 28.33 -12.44
CA GLU A 423 -38.61 27.04 -12.83
C GLU A 423 -37.09 26.97 -12.82
N THR A 424 -36.43 28.07 -13.23
CA THR A 424 -34.98 28.20 -13.17
C THR A 424 -34.49 28.26 -11.72
N ASP A 425 -35.22 28.97 -10.85
CA ASP A 425 -34.92 29.06 -9.43
C ASP A 425 -35.08 27.68 -8.75
N LEU A 426 -36.16 26.96 -9.04
CA LEU A 426 -36.37 25.60 -8.53
C LEU A 426 -35.23 24.65 -8.96
N ARG A 427 -34.86 24.65 -10.25
CA ARG A 427 -33.75 23.85 -10.74
C ARG A 427 -32.44 24.18 -10.04
N SER A 428 -32.14 25.48 -9.89
CA SER A 428 -30.94 25.94 -9.22
C SER A 428 -30.91 25.51 -7.75
N ALA A 429 -32.05 25.64 -7.06
CA ALA A 429 -32.19 25.20 -5.67
C ALA A 429 -32.01 23.70 -5.52
N GLN A 430 -32.54 22.87 -6.42
CA GLN A 430 -32.35 21.42 -6.44
C GLN A 430 -30.89 21.03 -6.63
N ILE A 431 -30.19 21.65 -7.59
CA ILE A 431 -28.76 21.39 -7.85
C ILE A 431 -27.92 21.79 -6.64
N ASN A 432 -28.17 22.98 -6.06
CA ASN A 432 -27.45 23.46 -4.90
C ASN A 432 -27.67 22.54 -3.67
N TYR A 433 -28.88 22.03 -3.47
CA TYR A 433 -29.16 21.05 -2.42
C TYR A 433 -28.34 19.78 -2.56
N TYR A 434 -28.28 19.16 -3.74
CA TYR A 434 -27.50 17.93 -3.93
C TYR A 434 -26.00 18.18 -3.81
N ASN A 435 -25.48 19.32 -4.28
CA ASN A 435 -24.08 19.70 -4.10
C ASN A 435 -23.75 19.87 -2.61
N ALA A 436 -24.59 20.58 -1.85
CA ALA A 436 -24.39 20.78 -0.41
C ALA A 436 -24.48 19.46 0.37
N LEU A 437 -25.39 18.54 -0.03
CA LEU A 437 -25.46 17.19 0.55
C LEU A 437 -24.17 16.40 0.33
N TYR A 438 -23.60 16.42 -0.90
CA TYR A 438 -22.33 15.80 -1.19
C TYR A 438 -21.18 16.38 -0.37
N GLU A 439 -21.05 17.70 -0.34
CA GLU A 439 -20.00 18.39 0.43
C GLU A 439 -20.09 18.06 1.92
N LEU A 440 -21.31 17.94 2.44
CA LEU A 440 -21.53 17.53 3.82
C LEU A 440 -21.09 16.08 4.07
N LEU A 441 -21.46 15.14 3.20
CA LEU A 441 -21.06 13.74 3.32
C LEU A 441 -19.55 13.57 3.18
N ALA A 442 -18.91 14.29 2.25
CA ALA A 442 -17.46 14.28 2.09
C ALA A 442 -16.74 14.83 3.34
N SER A 443 -17.25 15.96 3.90
CA SER A 443 -16.68 16.53 5.13
C SER A 443 -16.88 15.63 6.36
N LYS A 444 -17.97 14.83 6.40
CA LYS A 444 -18.15 13.80 7.43
C LYS A 444 -17.04 12.74 7.38
N ILE A 445 -16.67 12.26 6.17
CA ILE A 445 -15.55 11.31 6.01
C ILE A 445 -14.25 11.91 6.53
N ASP A 446 -14.02 13.22 6.30
CA ASP A 446 -12.81 13.89 6.82
C ASP A 446 -12.80 13.94 8.35
N VAL A 447 -13.95 14.21 9.00
CA VAL A 447 -14.05 14.15 10.47
C VAL A 447 -13.84 12.71 10.96
N GLN A 448 -14.44 11.72 10.34
CA GLN A 448 -14.26 10.30 10.70
C GLN A 448 -12.78 9.86 10.57
N LYS A 449 -12.09 10.33 9.52
CA LYS A 449 -10.65 10.10 9.36
C LYS A 449 -9.87 10.78 10.49
N ALA A 450 -10.18 12.03 10.79
CA ALA A 450 -9.50 12.80 11.82
C ALA A 450 -9.62 12.20 13.23
N VAL A 451 -10.73 11.51 13.54
CA VAL A 451 -10.91 10.79 14.83
C VAL A 451 -10.50 9.32 14.79
N GLY A 452 -10.03 8.82 13.64
CA GLY A 452 -9.67 7.39 13.49
C GLY A 452 -10.86 6.45 13.51
N ALA A 453 -12.01 6.84 12.99
CA ALA A 453 -13.27 6.09 13.01
C ALA A 453 -13.69 5.57 11.61
N ILE A 454 -12.81 5.63 10.60
CA ILE A 454 -13.09 5.04 9.29
C ILE A 454 -13.23 3.51 9.45
N ARG A 455 -14.32 2.98 8.91
CA ARG A 455 -14.60 1.53 8.83
C ARG A 455 -14.47 1.06 7.39
N TYR A 456 -13.96 -0.15 7.16
CA TYR A 456 -13.80 -0.77 5.85
C TYR A 456 -14.04 -2.27 5.90
#